data_c36b61e0efccd54d3e0332f63d9cdfbf
#
_entry.id   c36b61e0efccd54d3e0332f63d9cdfbf
#
_cell.length_a   1.000
_cell.length_b   1.000
_cell.length_c   1.000
_cell.angle_alpha   90.00
_cell.angle_beta   90.00
_cell.angle_gamma   90.00
#
_symmetry.space_group_name_H-M   'P 1'
#
loop_
_entity.id
_entity.type
_entity.pdbx_description
1 polymer ?
#
loop_
_entity_poly.entity_id
_entity_poly.type
_entity_poly.pdbx_seq_one_letter_code
_entity_poly.pdbx_strand_id
1 'polypeptide(L)'
;MPERIGLLVGWENTFPPAFIERVNKEPGIVAEIAKIGGTSEKFDPPYRVLIDRISHEIPHYRIHLKAAALAGTYVINDPLWWTADDKFFGFSLAAKIGVSVPRTVLLPQQDYMKSVDKQRSLRNLEFPLDWEAITNYVGFPAILKPANGGGWKNVSRVNNMAELLRDYNASGELPMTLQQFIDFDDYVRAICIGREFILPIRYDPKQRRYLVEDNFLSKDIGQKVVDGSWALCEALGYDMNSVEFAIKDGVAYAIDFTNPAPDMDYWSITEHYFKIVVEEMAKFTVKCVRENRQPRLGGYHFGDFVPGGKRHLEPGPVARAIAKGDVAGVIAASNKAIKIA
;
A
#
# COMPACT_ATOMS: atom_id res chain seq x y z
N MET A 1 -5.20 31.59 -12.89
CA MET A 1 -6.16 30.47 -13.09
C MET A 1 -6.12 29.61 -11.87
N PRO A 2 -7.18 28.90 -11.48
CA PRO A 2 -7.14 28.00 -10.33
C PRO A 2 -6.17 26.85 -10.60
N GLU A 3 -5.53 26.37 -9.54
CA GLU A 3 -4.71 25.15 -9.59
C GLU A 3 -5.61 23.92 -9.72
N ARG A 4 -5.27 23.00 -10.60
CA ARG A 4 -6.11 21.85 -10.94
C ARG A 4 -5.58 20.56 -10.33
N ILE A 5 -6.49 19.80 -9.73
CA ILE A 5 -6.26 18.44 -9.22
C ILE A 5 -7.09 17.48 -10.04
N GLY A 6 -6.44 16.46 -10.62
CA GLY A 6 -7.11 15.41 -11.38
C GLY A 6 -7.15 14.09 -10.60
N LEU A 7 -8.27 13.37 -10.68
CA LEU A 7 -8.40 12.01 -10.17
C LEU A 7 -8.52 11.03 -11.32
N LEU A 8 -7.67 10.01 -11.32
CA LEU A 8 -7.85 8.79 -12.12
C LEU A 8 -8.58 7.78 -11.27
N VAL A 9 -9.81 7.47 -11.63
CA VAL A 9 -10.72 6.65 -10.81
C VAL A 9 -11.06 5.34 -11.51
N GLY A 10 -11.25 4.28 -10.72
CA GLY A 10 -11.67 2.97 -11.18
C GLY A 10 -13.14 2.69 -10.83
N TRP A 11 -13.37 1.67 -10.04
CA TRP A 11 -14.69 1.18 -9.63
C TRP A 11 -15.36 2.00 -8.54
N GLU A 12 -14.62 2.87 -7.89
CA GLU A 12 -15.08 3.70 -6.79
C GLU A 12 -16.13 4.70 -7.24
N ASN A 13 -17.18 4.85 -6.47
CA ASN A 13 -18.28 5.74 -6.81
C ASN A 13 -18.74 6.67 -5.67
N THR A 14 -18.20 6.51 -4.47
CA THR A 14 -18.52 7.38 -3.32
C THR A 14 -17.36 8.26 -2.92
N PHE A 15 -16.14 7.73 -2.84
CA PHE A 15 -14.96 8.52 -2.48
C PHE A 15 -14.64 9.63 -3.48
N PRO A 16 -14.57 9.40 -4.81
CA PRO A 16 -14.20 10.45 -5.76
C PRO A 16 -15.12 11.67 -5.72
N PRO A 17 -16.46 11.55 -5.78
CA PRO A 17 -17.33 12.71 -5.73
C PRO A 17 -17.25 13.47 -4.39
N ALA A 18 -17.16 12.77 -3.25
CA ALA A 18 -17.04 13.40 -1.93
C ALA A 18 -15.70 14.16 -1.79
N PHE A 19 -14.61 13.58 -2.27
CA PHE A 19 -13.29 14.23 -2.31
C PHE A 19 -13.33 15.50 -3.17
N ILE A 20 -13.88 15.42 -4.39
CA ILE A 20 -13.99 16.54 -5.33
C ILE A 20 -14.82 17.66 -4.68
N GLU A 21 -15.99 17.34 -4.10
CA GLU A 21 -16.83 18.32 -3.41
C GLU A 21 -16.08 19.00 -2.26
N ARG A 22 -15.33 18.22 -1.46
CA ARG A 22 -14.56 18.77 -0.34
C ARG A 22 -13.43 19.68 -0.79
N VAL A 23 -12.66 19.27 -1.80
CA VAL A 23 -11.53 20.08 -2.31
C VAL A 23 -12.01 21.35 -3.00
N ASN A 24 -13.13 21.29 -3.72
CA ASN A 24 -13.67 22.46 -4.42
C ASN A 24 -14.20 23.56 -3.49
N LYS A 25 -14.23 23.33 -2.18
CA LYS A 25 -14.47 24.39 -1.16
C LYS A 25 -13.20 25.21 -0.89
N GLU A 26 -12.02 24.77 -1.35
CA GLU A 26 -10.76 25.47 -1.12
C GLU A 26 -10.53 26.58 -2.16
N PRO A 27 -10.30 27.83 -1.73
CA PRO A 27 -10.10 28.94 -2.67
C PRO A 27 -8.91 28.72 -3.60
N GLY A 28 -9.13 28.93 -4.89
CA GLY A 28 -8.07 28.87 -5.91
C GLY A 28 -7.69 27.46 -6.35
N ILE A 29 -8.41 26.42 -5.92
CA ILE A 29 -8.17 25.03 -6.29
C ILE A 29 -9.44 24.43 -6.89
N VAL A 30 -9.28 23.60 -7.94
CA VAL A 30 -10.37 22.87 -8.58
C VAL A 30 -9.96 21.40 -8.72
N ALA A 31 -10.77 20.51 -8.18
CA ALA A 31 -10.62 19.05 -8.35
C ALA A 31 -11.68 18.51 -9.32
N GLU A 32 -11.29 17.55 -10.13
CA GLU A 32 -12.17 16.91 -11.12
C GLU A 32 -11.69 15.50 -11.48
N ILE A 33 -12.54 14.71 -12.12
CA ILE A 33 -12.12 13.45 -12.74
C ILE A 33 -11.27 13.77 -13.96
N ALA A 34 -10.02 13.33 -13.94
CA ALA A 34 -9.10 13.54 -15.05
C ALA A 34 -9.55 12.76 -16.30
N LYS A 35 -9.46 13.41 -17.46
CA LYS A 35 -9.70 12.79 -18.77
C LYS A 35 -8.37 12.70 -19.50
N ILE A 36 -7.99 11.49 -19.89
CA ILE A 36 -6.75 11.19 -20.58
C ILE A 36 -7.09 10.59 -21.93
N GLY A 37 -6.59 11.24 -22.98
CA GLY A 37 -6.64 10.76 -24.35
C GLY A 37 -5.26 10.32 -24.86
N GLY A 38 -5.01 10.46 -26.14
CA GLY A 38 -3.67 10.33 -26.72
C GLY A 38 -2.74 11.39 -26.13
N THR A 39 -1.53 10.98 -25.74
CA THR A 39 -0.53 11.86 -25.10
C THR A 39 0.72 11.91 -25.97
N SER A 40 1.17 13.10 -26.36
CA SER A 40 2.45 13.28 -27.03
C SER A 40 3.60 13.38 -26.02
N GLU A 41 4.83 13.15 -26.47
CA GLU A 41 6.02 13.25 -25.61
C GLU A 41 6.32 14.70 -25.14
N LYS A 42 5.65 15.68 -25.72
CA LYS A 42 5.80 17.12 -25.41
C LYS A 42 4.54 17.72 -24.79
N PHE A 43 3.65 16.88 -24.24
CA PHE A 43 2.43 17.41 -23.64
C PHE A 43 2.72 18.21 -22.36
N ASP A 44 1.88 19.21 -22.12
CA ASP A 44 1.87 19.99 -20.88
C ASP A 44 0.67 19.52 -20.03
N PRO A 45 0.90 18.81 -18.90
CA PRO A 45 -0.20 18.29 -18.10
C PRO A 45 -1.00 19.43 -17.46
N PRO A 46 -2.35 19.42 -17.58
CA PRO A 46 -3.18 20.50 -17.05
C PRO A 46 -3.37 20.42 -15.51
N TYR A 47 -2.78 19.42 -14.85
CA TYR A 47 -2.98 19.16 -13.44
C TYR A 47 -1.70 19.43 -12.62
N ARG A 48 -1.84 20.19 -11.56
CA ARG A 48 -0.77 20.39 -10.58
C ARG A 48 -0.53 19.11 -9.75
N VAL A 49 -1.62 18.41 -9.42
CA VAL A 49 -1.60 17.13 -8.72
C VAL A 49 -2.50 16.14 -9.46
N LEU A 50 -2.04 14.91 -9.61
CA LEU A 50 -2.84 13.77 -10.06
C LEU A 50 -2.91 12.70 -8.96
N ILE A 51 -4.12 12.24 -8.66
CA ILE A 51 -4.35 11.14 -7.73
C ILE A 51 -4.65 9.89 -8.54
N ASP A 52 -3.83 8.89 -8.36
CA ASP A 52 -3.92 7.61 -9.07
C ASP A 52 -4.67 6.57 -8.22
N ARG A 53 -5.83 6.15 -8.71
CA ARG A 53 -6.66 5.13 -8.07
C ARG A 53 -6.86 3.87 -8.94
N ILE A 54 -6.21 3.80 -10.13
CA ILE A 54 -6.54 2.76 -11.11
C ILE A 54 -5.38 2.27 -11.98
N SER A 55 -4.25 2.98 -12.04
CA SER A 55 -3.20 2.63 -13.00
C SER A 55 -2.52 1.29 -12.71
N HIS A 56 -2.70 0.71 -11.53
CA HIS A 56 -2.28 -0.65 -11.21
C HIS A 56 -3.02 -1.71 -12.05
N GLU A 57 -4.22 -1.39 -12.56
CA GLU A 57 -4.99 -2.26 -13.46
C GLU A 57 -4.84 -1.85 -14.94
N ILE A 58 -4.60 -0.56 -15.21
CA ILE A 58 -4.59 -0.02 -16.58
C ILE A 58 -3.24 0.58 -16.94
N PRO A 59 -2.36 -0.17 -17.62
CA PRO A 59 -1.00 0.26 -17.95
C PRO A 59 -0.91 1.59 -18.72
N HIS A 60 -1.90 1.90 -19.57
CA HIS A 60 -1.96 3.17 -20.29
C HIS A 60 -1.91 4.38 -19.33
N TYR A 61 -2.69 4.33 -18.26
CA TYR A 61 -2.70 5.41 -17.26
C TYR A 61 -1.36 5.52 -16.54
N ARG A 62 -0.73 4.39 -16.20
CA ARG A 62 0.60 4.40 -15.56
C ARG A 62 1.66 5.04 -16.43
N ILE A 63 1.64 4.74 -17.74
CA ILE A 63 2.58 5.35 -18.71
C ILE A 63 2.36 6.85 -18.77
N HIS A 64 1.10 7.29 -18.86
CA HIS A 64 0.75 8.71 -18.84
C HIS A 64 1.20 9.42 -17.55
N LEU A 65 0.96 8.81 -16.39
CA LEU A 65 1.35 9.37 -15.10
C LEU A 65 2.87 9.55 -14.97
N LYS A 66 3.67 8.61 -15.51
CA LYS A 66 5.13 8.75 -15.53
C LYS A 66 5.57 9.95 -16.37
N ALA A 67 4.94 10.14 -17.53
CA ALA A 67 5.21 11.30 -18.37
C ALA A 67 4.73 12.61 -17.71
N ALA A 68 3.57 12.60 -17.04
CA ALA A 68 3.07 13.75 -16.27
C ALA A 68 4.01 14.12 -15.11
N ALA A 69 4.52 13.12 -14.39
CA ALA A 69 5.51 13.35 -13.33
C ALA A 69 6.80 13.97 -13.89
N LEU A 70 7.29 13.47 -15.04
CA LEU A 70 8.46 14.04 -15.71
C LEU A 70 8.23 15.49 -16.12
N ALA A 71 7.00 15.86 -16.49
CA ALA A 71 6.59 17.22 -16.84
C ALA A 71 6.27 18.12 -15.63
N GLY A 72 6.43 17.62 -14.38
CA GLY A 72 6.31 18.42 -13.16
C GLY A 72 5.02 18.25 -12.36
N THR A 73 4.08 17.39 -12.80
CA THR A 73 2.88 17.05 -12.03
C THR A 73 3.24 16.19 -10.83
N TYR A 74 2.79 16.59 -9.63
CA TYR A 74 2.90 15.73 -8.46
C TYR A 74 1.87 14.60 -8.52
N VAL A 75 2.33 13.36 -8.53
CA VAL A 75 1.45 12.18 -8.63
C VAL A 75 1.41 11.43 -7.30
N ILE A 76 0.22 11.18 -6.80
CA ILE A 76 -0.07 10.38 -5.62
C ILE A 76 -0.63 9.00 -6.06
N ASN A 77 0.09 7.90 -5.93
CA ASN A 77 1.48 7.73 -5.53
C ASN A 77 2.45 7.99 -6.69
N ASP A 78 3.73 8.22 -6.36
CA ASP A 78 4.78 8.41 -7.36
C ASP A 78 4.84 7.23 -8.36
N PRO A 79 4.53 7.43 -9.66
CA PRO A 79 4.37 6.35 -10.62
C PRO A 79 5.70 5.70 -11.02
N LEU A 80 6.83 6.28 -10.63
CA LEU A 80 8.16 5.74 -10.88
C LEU A 80 8.56 4.74 -9.80
N TRP A 81 7.92 4.79 -8.62
CA TRP A 81 8.37 4.07 -7.42
C TRP A 81 7.44 3.00 -6.92
N TRP A 82 6.13 3.21 -6.89
CA TRP A 82 5.22 2.19 -6.36
C TRP A 82 5.16 0.92 -7.22
N THR A 83 5.95 0.83 -8.27
CA THR A 83 6.18 -0.40 -9.03
C THR A 83 6.86 -1.50 -8.21
N ALA A 84 7.29 -1.22 -6.99
CA ALA A 84 7.63 -2.24 -6.01
C ALA A 84 6.36 -2.93 -5.45
N ASP A 85 5.43 -3.29 -6.31
CA ASP A 85 4.31 -4.18 -6.05
C ASP A 85 4.77 -5.64 -5.89
N ASP A 86 6.06 -5.90 -6.03
CA ASP A 86 6.73 -7.13 -5.70
C ASP A 86 6.72 -7.37 -4.18
N LYS A 87 5.83 -8.27 -3.75
CA LYS A 87 5.65 -8.58 -2.33
C LYS A 87 6.92 -9.12 -1.67
N PHE A 88 7.71 -9.91 -2.39
CA PHE A 88 8.92 -10.51 -1.81
C PHE A 88 9.99 -9.46 -1.54
N PHE A 89 10.22 -8.54 -2.48
CA PHE A 89 11.10 -7.41 -2.25
C PHE A 89 10.60 -6.56 -1.07
N GLY A 90 9.30 -6.28 -1.02
CA GLY A 90 8.68 -5.53 0.07
C GLY A 90 8.92 -6.20 1.43
N PHE A 91 8.73 -7.51 1.58
CA PHE A 91 9.02 -8.26 2.81
C PHE A 91 10.51 -8.24 3.18
N SER A 92 11.39 -8.36 2.18
CA SER A 92 12.84 -8.28 2.40
C SER A 92 13.26 -6.89 2.90
N LEU A 93 12.70 -5.83 2.33
CA LEU A 93 12.94 -4.45 2.76
C LEU A 93 12.37 -4.22 4.17
N ALA A 94 11.12 -4.62 4.42
CA ALA A 94 10.47 -4.49 5.72
C ALA A 94 11.29 -5.12 6.85
N ALA A 95 11.76 -6.36 6.64
CA ALA A 95 12.63 -7.03 7.61
C ALA A 95 13.93 -6.26 7.87
N LYS A 96 14.54 -5.67 6.83
CA LYS A 96 15.78 -4.88 6.96
C LYS A 96 15.58 -3.56 7.69
N ILE A 97 14.43 -2.91 7.58
CA ILE A 97 14.11 -1.68 8.29
C ILE A 97 13.49 -1.92 9.67
N GLY A 98 13.43 -3.18 10.13
CA GLY A 98 12.99 -3.54 11.47
C GLY A 98 11.48 -3.68 11.66
N VAL A 99 10.70 -3.72 10.58
CA VAL A 99 9.27 -4.04 10.63
C VAL A 99 9.10 -5.55 10.65
N SER A 100 8.35 -6.06 11.63
CA SER A 100 8.09 -7.49 11.74
C SER A 100 7.25 -7.98 10.57
N VAL A 101 7.70 -9.05 9.91
CA VAL A 101 7.01 -9.71 8.81
C VAL A 101 7.00 -11.22 8.99
N PRO A 102 6.03 -11.95 8.44
CA PRO A 102 6.05 -13.40 8.44
C PRO A 102 7.23 -13.93 7.62
N ARG A 103 7.75 -15.09 7.99
CA ARG A 103 8.77 -15.79 7.20
C ARG A 103 8.20 -16.07 5.81
N THR A 104 8.93 -15.67 4.79
CA THR A 104 8.47 -15.74 3.39
C THR A 104 9.57 -16.25 2.48
N VAL A 105 9.23 -17.14 1.55
CA VAL A 105 10.11 -17.67 0.52
C VAL A 105 9.53 -17.35 -0.84
N LEU A 106 10.37 -16.86 -1.76
CA LEU A 106 10.03 -16.67 -3.17
C LEU A 106 10.17 -18.01 -3.90
N LEU A 107 9.14 -18.37 -4.65
CA LEU A 107 9.11 -19.58 -5.49
C LEU A 107 9.08 -19.17 -6.97
N PRO A 108 9.87 -19.85 -7.83
CA PRO A 108 9.84 -19.60 -9.26
C PRO A 108 8.46 -19.95 -9.84
N GLN A 109 8.22 -19.54 -11.08
CA GLN A 109 7.04 -19.97 -11.82
C GLN A 109 7.08 -21.49 -12.03
N GLN A 110 5.91 -22.11 -11.98
CA GLN A 110 5.75 -23.54 -12.33
C GLN A 110 5.83 -23.75 -13.85
N ASP A 111 5.30 -22.81 -14.60
CA ASP A 111 5.36 -22.84 -16.06
C ASP A 111 5.88 -21.51 -16.63
N TYR A 112 6.19 -21.51 -17.92
CA TYR A 112 6.79 -20.40 -18.63
C TYR A 112 6.11 -20.21 -19.98
N MET A 113 6.10 -18.96 -20.48
CA MET A 113 5.62 -18.67 -21.83
C MET A 113 6.24 -19.61 -22.85
N LYS A 114 5.48 -20.02 -23.86
CA LYS A 114 5.91 -20.94 -24.93
C LYS A 114 7.18 -20.48 -25.66
N SER A 115 7.46 -19.17 -25.66
CA SER A 115 8.66 -18.59 -26.25
C SER A 115 9.93 -18.78 -25.41
N VAL A 116 9.81 -19.21 -24.17
CA VAL A 116 10.96 -19.45 -23.29
C VAL A 116 11.55 -20.83 -23.56
N ASP A 117 12.78 -20.85 -24.04
CA ASP A 117 13.58 -22.10 -24.11
C ASP A 117 14.01 -22.50 -22.70
N LYS A 118 13.30 -23.45 -22.11
CA LYS A 118 13.53 -23.87 -20.72
C LYS A 118 14.97 -24.35 -20.50
N GLN A 119 15.61 -25.03 -21.48
CA GLN A 119 16.97 -25.54 -21.33
C GLN A 119 18.01 -24.39 -21.30
N ARG A 120 17.79 -23.34 -22.11
CA ARG A 120 18.74 -22.23 -22.22
C ARG A 120 18.48 -21.11 -21.24
N SER A 121 17.20 -20.81 -21.00
CA SER A 121 16.80 -19.65 -20.19
C SER A 121 16.77 -19.93 -18.69
N LEU A 122 16.61 -21.20 -18.26
CA LEU A 122 16.46 -21.56 -16.86
C LEU A 122 17.75 -22.17 -16.25
N ARG A 123 18.89 -21.96 -16.86
CA ARG A 123 20.18 -22.50 -16.38
C ARG A 123 20.59 -21.96 -15.00
N ASN A 124 20.01 -20.89 -14.56
CA ASN A 124 20.28 -20.28 -13.26
C ASN A 124 19.28 -20.72 -12.16
N LEU A 125 18.25 -21.49 -12.53
CA LEU A 125 17.35 -22.07 -11.56
C LEU A 125 17.90 -23.38 -11.03
N GLU A 126 17.86 -23.54 -9.71
CA GLU A 126 18.19 -24.78 -9.03
C GLU A 126 16.95 -25.67 -8.94
N PHE A 127 17.02 -26.86 -9.51
CA PHE A 127 15.98 -27.87 -9.51
C PHE A 127 16.53 -29.26 -9.17
N PRO A 128 15.72 -30.05 -8.43
CA PRO A 128 14.42 -29.73 -7.81
C PRO A 128 14.59 -28.74 -6.67
N LEU A 129 13.50 -27.99 -6.37
CA LEU A 129 13.48 -27.13 -5.20
C LEU A 129 13.62 -27.97 -3.93
N ASP A 130 14.35 -27.47 -2.96
CA ASP A 130 14.44 -28.08 -1.63
C ASP A 130 13.17 -27.75 -0.82
N TRP A 131 12.11 -28.50 -1.10
CA TRP A 131 10.82 -28.34 -0.43
C TRP A 131 10.88 -28.57 1.07
N GLU A 132 11.78 -29.45 1.52
CA GLU A 132 11.95 -29.71 2.95
C GLU A 132 12.53 -28.49 3.67
N ALA A 133 13.61 -27.91 3.15
CA ALA A 133 14.18 -26.69 3.72
C ALA A 133 13.19 -25.51 3.66
N ILE A 134 12.46 -25.33 2.55
CA ILE A 134 11.45 -24.29 2.38
C ILE A 134 10.34 -24.42 3.44
N THR A 135 9.78 -25.62 3.61
CA THR A 135 8.67 -25.83 4.53
C THR A 135 9.12 -25.86 5.99
N ASN A 136 10.34 -26.31 6.28
CA ASN A 136 10.93 -26.19 7.62
C ASN A 136 11.13 -24.72 8.02
N TYR A 137 11.50 -23.86 7.07
CA TYR A 137 11.65 -22.42 7.33
C TYR A 137 10.30 -21.72 7.52
N VAL A 138 9.33 -21.95 6.63
CA VAL A 138 8.03 -21.25 6.67
C VAL A 138 7.09 -21.84 7.73
N GLY A 139 7.01 -23.16 7.80
CA GLY A 139 6.05 -23.92 8.60
C GLY A 139 4.69 -24.09 7.94
N PHE A 140 3.87 -24.98 8.53
CA PHE A 140 2.46 -25.11 8.17
C PHE A 140 1.56 -24.78 9.39
N PRO A 141 0.36 -24.21 9.15
CA PRO A 141 -0.19 -23.78 7.85
C PRO A 141 0.59 -22.60 7.28
N ALA A 142 0.55 -22.45 5.93
CA ALA A 142 1.17 -21.35 5.21
C ALA A 142 0.20 -20.73 4.20
N ILE A 143 0.54 -19.54 3.72
CA ILE A 143 -0.17 -18.85 2.64
C ILE A 143 0.68 -18.92 1.38
N LEU A 144 0.13 -19.53 0.34
CA LEU A 144 0.68 -19.48 -1.01
C LEU A 144 -0.05 -18.37 -1.77
N LYS A 145 0.70 -17.38 -2.28
CA LYS A 145 0.13 -16.22 -2.99
C LYS A 145 1.09 -15.74 -4.09
N PRO A 146 0.57 -15.11 -5.17
CA PRO A 146 1.42 -14.49 -6.17
C PRO A 146 2.36 -13.45 -5.57
N ALA A 147 3.59 -13.38 -6.10
CA ALA A 147 4.55 -12.34 -5.72
C ALA A 147 4.05 -10.95 -6.10
N ASN A 148 3.27 -10.84 -7.19
CA ASN A 148 2.71 -9.60 -7.71
C ASN A 148 1.19 -9.66 -7.74
N GLY A 149 0.52 -8.49 -7.71
CA GLY A 149 -0.93 -8.37 -7.78
C GLY A 149 -1.61 -8.33 -6.41
N GLY A 150 -2.94 -8.27 -6.41
CA GLY A 150 -3.77 -8.09 -5.22
C GLY A 150 -5.18 -8.67 -5.39
N GLY A 151 -6.12 -8.24 -4.52
CA GLY A 151 -7.52 -8.61 -4.62
C GLY A 151 -7.81 -10.07 -4.27
N TRP A 152 -6.97 -10.74 -3.48
CA TRP A 152 -7.12 -12.14 -3.07
C TRP A 152 -7.11 -13.16 -4.22
N LYS A 153 -6.70 -12.76 -5.42
CA LYS A 153 -6.63 -13.65 -6.58
C LYS A 153 -5.46 -14.64 -6.39
N ASN A 154 -5.74 -15.93 -6.58
CA ASN A 154 -4.75 -17.02 -6.48
C ASN A 154 -4.04 -17.09 -5.11
N VAL A 155 -4.74 -16.72 -4.04
CA VAL A 155 -4.26 -16.86 -2.65
C VAL A 155 -4.89 -18.11 -2.05
N SER A 156 -4.06 -19.03 -1.55
CA SER A 156 -4.51 -20.23 -0.86
C SER A 156 -3.80 -20.42 0.49
N ARG A 157 -4.56 -20.90 1.46
CA ARG A 157 -4.01 -21.44 2.70
C ARG A 157 -3.72 -22.92 2.48
N VAL A 158 -2.48 -23.31 2.71
CA VAL A 158 -2.01 -24.69 2.57
C VAL A 158 -1.61 -25.24 3.94
N ASN A 159 -2.09 -26.42 4.28
CA ASN A 159 -1.93 -27.02 5.60
C ASN A 159 -0.87 -28.12 5.63
N ASN A 160 -0.41 -28.59 4.47
CA ASN A 160 0.55 -29.65 4.33
C ASN A 160 1.21 -29.60 2.95
N MET A 161 2.24 -30.47 2.76
CA MET A 161 3.00 -30.57 1.52
C MET A 161 2.12 -30.91 0.31
N ALA A 162 1.14 -31.80 0.47
CA ALA A 162 0.31 -32.24 -0.65
C ALA A 162 -0.56 -31.08 -1.18
N GLU A 163 -1.14 -30.27 -0.28
CA GLU A 163 -1.88 -29.07 -0.65
C GLU A 163 -0.96 -28.02 -1.29
N LEU A 164 0.23 -27.81 -0.73
CA LEU A 164 1.22 -26.88 -1.27
C LEU A 164 1.60 -27.24 -2.71
N LEU A 165 1.96 -28.48 -2.96
CA LEU A 165 2.39 -28.92 -4.29
C LEU A 165 1.24 -28.87 -5.29
N ARG A 166 0.02 -29.24 -4.90
CA ARG A 166 -1.17 -29.12 -5.74
C ARG A 166 -1.38 -27.68 -6.19
N ASP A 167 -1.39 -26.73 -5.24
CA ASP A 167 -1.72 -25.33 -5.53
C ASP A 167 -0.55 -24.63 -6.24
N TYR A 168 0.68 -24.95 -5.90
CA TYR A 168 1.85 -24.46 -6.62
C TYR A 168 1.87 -24.98 -8.08
N ASN A 169 1.57 -26.25 -8.33
CA ASN A 169 1.50 -26.78 -9.69
C ASN A 169 0.38 -26.13 -10.52
N ALA A 170 -0.67 -25.62 -9.85
CA ALA A 170 -1.76 -24.89 -10.51
C ALA A 170 -1.45 -23.40 -10.74
N SER A 171 -0.33 -22.86 -10.22
CA SER A 171 -0.01 -21.43 -10.33
C SER A 171 0.43 -20.98 -11.73
N GLY A 172 0.81 -21.93 -12.59
CA GLY A 172 1.21 -21.65 -13.98
C GLY A 172 2.40 -20.69 -14.09
N GLU A 173 2.24 -19.62 -14.83
CA GLU A 173 3.29 -18.62 -15.10
C GLU A 173 3.46 -17.57 -13.99
N LEU A 174 2.78 -17.72 -12.85
CA LEU A 174 2.89 -16.76 -11.75
C LEU A 174 4.08 -17.10 -10.84
N PRO A 175 5.01 -16.17 -10.60
CA PRO A 175 5.96 -16.31 -9.50
C PRO A 175 5.18 -16.22 -8.18
N MET A 176 5.45 -17.15 -7.27
CA MET A 176 4.69 -17.29 -6.03
C MET A 176 5.54 -16.95 -4.80
N THR A 177 4.89 -16.60 -3.72
CA THR A 177 5.49 -16.56 -2.39
C THR A 177 4.79 -17.55 -1.48
N LEU A 178 5.59 -18.34 -0.73
CA LEU A 178 5.10 -19.13 0.40
C LEU A 178 5.40 -18.36 1.68
N GLN A 179 4.37 -18.03 2.43
CA GLN A 179 4.46 -17.18 3.62
C GLN A 179 3.89 -17.90 4.84
N GLN A 180 4.58 -17.80 5.97
CA GLN A 180 4.07 -18.25 7.27
C GLN A 180 2.68 -17.70 7.53
N PHE A 181 1.74 -18.56 7.86
CA PHE A 181 0.43 -18.14 8.35
C PHE A 181 0.57 -17.67 9.80
N ILE A 182 0.10 -16.45 10.07
CA ILE A 182 0.00 -15.92 11.43
C ILE A 182 -1.43 -16.16 11.89
N ASP A 183 -1.58 -17.00 12.92
CA ASP A 183 -2.87 -17.24 13.58
C ASP A 183 -3.14 -16.08 14.54
N PHE A 184 -3.64 -15.00 13.99
CA PHE A 184 -3.74 -13.69 14.63
C PHE A 184 -4.88 -13.60 15.65
N ASP A 185 -4.67 -12.82 16.68
CA ASP A 185 -5.67 -12.43 17.67
C ASP A 185 -6.49 -11.23 17.19
N ASP A 186 -5.81 -10.27 16.55
CA ASP A 186 -6.41 -9.09 15.91
C ASP A 186 -5.84 -8.87 14.50
N TYR A 187 -6.67 -8.29 13.63
CA TYR A 187 -6.29 -7.91 12.28
C TYR A 187 -6.55 -6.42 12.07
N VAL A 188 -5.54 -5.72 11.62
CA VAL A 188 -5.55 -4.26 11.46
C VAL A 188 -5.29 -3.90 10.01
N ARG A 189 -6.08 -2.98 9.47
CA ARG A 189 -5.76 -2.23 8.25
C ARG A 189 -5.49 -0.78 8.62
N ALA A 190 -4.26 -0.34 8.43
CA ALA A 190 -3.87 1.04 8.66
C ALA A 190 -3.93 1.82 7.35
N ILE A 191 -4.87 2.76 7.24
CA ILE A 191 -4.94 3.69 6.10
C ILE A 191 -3.89 4.78 6.33
N CYS A 192 -3.01 4.95 5.34
CA CYS A 192 -1.89 5.88 5.39
C CYS A 192 -2.06 6.96 4.32
N ILE A 193 -1.98 8.24 4.73
CA ILE A 193 -2.14 9.39 3.85
C ILE A 193 -1.00 10.38 4.11
N GLY A 194 -0.26 10.73 3.05
CA GLY A 194 0.79 11.74 3.07
C GLY A 194 2.00 11.40 3.94
N ARG A 195 2.09 10.15 4.45
CA ARG A 195 3.08 9.74 5.45
C ARG A 195 3.02 10.56 6.74
N GLU A 196 1.92 11.29 6.93
CA GLU A 196 1.65 12.14 8.08
C GLU A 196 0.46 11.63 8.89
N PHE A 197 -0.56 11.10 8.20
CA PHE A 197 -1.77 10.57 8.80
C PHE A 197 -1.79 9.04 8.65
N ILE A 198 -1.95 8.34 9.75
CA ILE A 198 -2.06 6.88 9.81
C ILE A 198 -3.24 6.53 10.70
N LEU A 199 -4.20 5.81 10.14
CA LEU A 199 -5.44 5.42 10.80
C LEU A 199 -5.52 3.90 10.91
N PRO A 200 -5.15 3.31 12.06
CA PRO A 200 -5.36 1.90 12.30
C PRO A 200 -6.85 1.61 12.47
N ILE A 201 -7.37 0.67 11.72
CA ILE A 201 -8.77 0.24 11.77
C ILE A 201 -8.80 -1.27 11.98
N ARG A 202 -9.65 -1.73 12.91
CA ARG A 202 -9.90 -3.15 13.07
C ARG A 202 -10.62 -3.70 11.85
N TYR A 203 -10.18 -4.85 11.38
CA TYR A 203 -10.74 -5.49 10.20
C TYR A 203 -11.09 -6.95 10.48
N ASP A 204 -12.26 -7.38 10.05
CA ASP A 204 -12.65 -8.79 10.06
C ASP A 204 -12.42 -9.40 8.67
N PRO A 205 -11.35 -10.18 8.47
CA PRO A 205 -11.05 -10.75 7.16
C PRO A 205 -12.01 -11.88 6.76
N LYS A 206 -12.74 -12.49 7.71
CA LYS A 206 -13.75 -13.52 7.41
C LYS A 206 -15.00 -12.90 6.83
N GLN A 207 -15.44 -11.78 7.39
CA GLN A 207 -16.60 -11.02 6.90
C GLN A 207 -16.23 -9.94 5.90
N ARG A 208 -14.92 -9.71 5.67
CA ARG A 208 -14.37 -8.69 4.77
C ARG A 208 -14.91 -7.30 5.06
N ARG A 209 -14.93 -6.90 6.34
CA ARG A 209 -15.47 -5.60 6.77
C ARG A 209 -14.59 -4.90 7.79
N TYR A 210 -14.60 -3.59 7.73
CA TYR A 210 -14.02 -2.72 8.74
C TYR A 210 -14.98 -2.62 9.94
N LEU A 211 -14.39 -2.61 11.15
CA LEU A 211 -15.14 -2.52 12.39
C LEU A 211 -14.88 -1.16 13.03
N VAL A 212 -15.96 -0.47 13.41
CA VAL A 212 -15.85 0.78 14.18
C VAL A 212 -15.74 0.41 15.64
N GLU A 213 -14.52 0.45 16.16
CA GLU A 213 -14.22 0.08 17.53
C GLU A 213 -13.06 0.95 18.04
N ASP A 214 -13.34 1.69 19.12
CA ASP A 214 -12.34 2.55 19.76
C ASP A 214 -11.44 1.72 20.69
N ASN A 215 -10.15 2.08 20.73
CA ASN A 215 -9.17 1.51 21.68
C ASN A 215 -9.03 -0.02 21.64
N PHE A 216 -9.25 -0.64 20.47
CA PHE A 216 -9.13 -2.10 20.30
C PHE A 216 -7.67 -2.60 20.38
N LEU A 217 -6.68 -1.73 20.21
CA LEU A 217 -5.27 -2.04 20.36
C LEU A 217 -4.73 -1.52 21.71
N SER A 218 -3.87 -2.31 22.35
CA SER A 218 -3.05 -1.77 23.42
C SER A 218 -2.16 -0.64 22.89
N LYS A 219 -1.75 0.28 23.78
CA LYS A 219 -0.89 1.41 23.42
C LYS A 219 0.38 0.97 22.68
N ASP A 220 1.04 -0.09 23.18
CA ASP A 220 2.29 -0.58 22.59
C ASP A 220 2.09 -1.17 21.19
N ILE A 221 1.00 -1.91 20.98
CA ILE A 221 0.67 -2.48 19.67
C ILE A 221 0.23 -1.39 18.70
N GLY A 222 -0.61 -0.46 19.14
CA GLY A 222 -1.01 0.69 18.34
C GLY A 222 0.20 1.49 17.84
N GLN A 223 1.19 1.70 18.72
CA GLN A 223 2.44 2.36 18.38
C GLN A 223 3.23 1.57 17.31
N LYS A 224 3.39 0.25 17.48
CA LYS A 224 4.08 -0.60 16.50
C LYS A 224 3.41 -0.58 15.13
N VAL A 225 2.07 -0.60 15.10
CA VAL A 225 1.28 -0.50 13.85
C VAL A 225 1.54 0.84 13.15
N VAL A 226 1.53 1.93 13.90
CA VAL A 226 1.76 3.28 13.33
C VAL A 226 3.19 3.43 12.84
N ASP A 227 4.17 3.09 13.67
CA ASP A 227 5.59 3.22 13.31
C ASP A 227 5.94 2.32 12.11
N GLY A 228 5.44 1.07 12.11
CA GLY A 228 5.63 0.15 11.01
C GLY A 228 4.98 0.65 9.72
N SER A 229 3.76 1.17 9.79
CA SER A 229 3.07 1.75 8.64
C SER A 229 3.82 2.95 8.07
N TRP A 230 4.27 3.84 8.94
CA TRP A 230 5.04 5.01 8.54
C TRP A 230 6.37 4.59 7.88
N ALA A 231 7.11 3.68 8.52
CA ALA A 231 8.40 3.21 8.01
C ALA A 231 8.26 2.55 6.63
N LEU A 232 7.22 1.73 6.42
CA LEU A 232 6.93 1.09 5.15
C LEU A 232 6.55 2.12 4.07
N CYS A 233 5.69 3.09 4.38
CA CYS A 233 5.32 4.14 3.42
C CYS A 233 6.50 5.03 3.05
N GLU A 234 7.38 5.36 4.00
CA GLU A 234 8.61 6.11 3.72
C GLU A 234 9.58 5.31 2.84
N ALA A 235 9.86 4.06 3.22
CA ALA A 235 10.83 3.22 2.51
C ALA A 235 10.36 2.83 1.10
N LEU A 236 9.05 2.60 0.92
CA LEU A 236 8.44 2.23 -0.36
C LEU A 236 7.91 3.43 -1.16
N GLY A 237 7.96 4.64 -0.60
CA GLY A 237 7.57 5.86 -1.31
C GLY A 237 6.08 6.09 -1.48
N TYR A 238 5.24 5.48 -0.64
CA TYR A 238 3.80 5.65 -0.69
C TYR A 238 3.35 6.93 0.00
N ASP A 239 2.62 7.78 -0.71
CA ASP A 239 1.85 8.88 -0.14
C ASP A 239 0.42 8.45 0.24
N MET A 240 -0.04 7.34 -0.34
CA MET A 240 -1.35 6.76 -0.07
C MET A 240 -1.19 5.24 -0.05
N ASN A 241 -1.58 4.58 1.04
CA ASN A 241 -1.42 3.14 1.19
C ASN A 241 -2.42 2.59 2.21
N SER A 242 -2.60 1.27 2.20
CA SER A 242 -3.17 0.52 3.31
C SER A 242 -2.18 -0.56 3.72
N VAL A 243 -1.77 -0.55 4.99
CA VAL A 243 -0.86 -1.55 5.56
C VAL A 243 -1.67 -2.50 6.43
N GLU A 244 -1.58 -3.79 6.12
CA GLU A 244 -2.30 -4.84 6.84
C GLU A 244 -1.39 -5.53 7.86
N PHE A 245 -1.85 -5.58 9.10
CA PHE A 245 -1.13 -6.25 10.18
C PHE A 245 -1.96 -7.40 10.78
N ALA A 246 -1.29 -8.53 10.96
CA ALA A 246 -1.74 -9.62 11.81
C ALA A 246 -1.09 -9.45 13.19
N ILE A 247 -1.89 -9.29 14.23
CA ILE A 247 -1.39 -9.12 15.59
C ILE A 247 -1.39 -10.49 16.26
N LYS A 248 -0.22 -10.92 16.75
CA LYS A 248 -0.07 -12.18 17.49
C LYS A 248 0.97 -12.06 18.58
N ASP A 249 0.62 -12.49 19.81
CA ASP A 249 1.52 -12.54 20.96
C ASP A 249 2.31 -11.24 21.18
N GLY A 250 1.64 -10.07 21.04
CA GLY A 250 2.24 -8.75 21.21
C GLY A 250 3.15 -8.31 20.07
N VAL A 251 3.12 -9.00 18.92
CA VAL A 251 3.84 -8.63 17.71
C VAL A 251 2.86 -8.22 16.61
N ALA A 252 3.13 -7.10 15.95
CA ALA A 252 2.40 -6.64 14.78
C ALA A 252 3.18 -7.08 13.51
N TYR A 253 2.71 -8.13 12.87
CA TYR A 253 3.29 -8.63 11.61
C TYR A 253 2.67 -7.93 10.42
N ALA A 254 3.44 -7.16 9.67
CA ALA A 254 2.99 -6.60 8.40
C ALA A 254 2.90 -7.72 7.35
N ILE A 255 1.68 -8.03 6.90
CA ILE A 255 1.39 -9.17 6.04
C ILE A 255 1.00 -8.81 4.60
N ASP A 256 0.52 -7.59 4.38
CA ASP A 256 0.30 -6.96 3.07
C ASP A 256 0.39 -5.43 3.22
N PHE A 257 1.17 -4.77 2.36
CA PHE A 257 1.44 -3.34 2.50
C PHE A 257 1.85 -2.65 1.18
N THR A 258 1.59 -3.31 0.06
CA THR A 258 1.79 -2.73 -1.28
C THR A 258 0.43 -2.46 -1.93
N ASN A 259 -0.34 -1.54 -1.35
CA ASN A 259 -1.70 -1.21 -1.78
C ASN A 259 -1.79 0.27 -2.19
N PRO A 260 -1.42 0.61 -3.46
CA PRO A 260 -1.35 2.01 -3.93
C PRO A 260 -2.70 2.69 -4.07
N ALA A 261 -3.80 1.93 -4.11
CA ALA A 261 -5.16 2.42 -4.21
C ALA A 261 -6.06 1.72 -3.17
N PRO A 262 -5.85 2.01 -1.87
CA PRO A 262 -6.64 1.38 -0.81
C PRO A 262 -8.12 1.70 -0.98
N ASP A 263 -8.98 0.76 -0.63
CA ASP A 263 -10.42 0.97 -0.66
C ASP A 263 -10.82 2.09 0.31
N MET A 264 -11.47 3.13 -0.22
CA MET A 264 -11.91 4.31 0.51
C MET A 264 -13.40 4.59 0.32
N ASP A 265 -14.15 3.65 -0.28
CA ASP A 265 -15.57 3.83 -0.51
C ASP A 265 -16.38 3.73 0.79
N TYR A 266 -17.46 4.55 0.86
CA TYR A 266 -18.37 4.65 2.00
C TYR A 266 -18.88 3.30 2.49
N TRP A 267 -19.28 2.44 1.55
CA TRP A 267 -19.84 1.13 1.87
C TRP A 267 -18.81 0.12 2.38
N SER A 268 -17.55 0.37 2.08
CA SER A 268 -16.44 -0.47 2.52
C SER A 268 -15.93 -0.06 3.89
N ILE A 269 -15.47 1.20 4.02
CA ILE A 269 -14.81 1.66 5.24
C ILE A 269 -15.78 2.22 6.30
N THR A 270 -17.07 2.19 6.07
CA THR A 270 -18.15 2.75 6.91
C THR A 270 -18.21 4.29 6.90
N GLU A 271 -19.36 4.85 7.26
CA GLU A 271 -19.55 6.30 7.33
C GLU A 271 -18.53 6.99 8.24
N HIS A 272 -18.22 6.35 9.37
CA HIS A 272 -17.33 6.91 10.37
C HIS A 272 -15.94 7.19 9.79
N TYR A 273 -15.31 6.19 9.19
CA TYR A 273 -13.96 6.34 8.63
C TYR A 273 -13.95 7.05 7.28
N PHE A 274 -15.03 6.93 6.51
CA PHE A 274 -15.17 7.61 5.23
C PHE A 274 -15.00 9.12 5.34
N LYS A 275 -15.69 9.76 6.31
CA LYS A 275 -15.58 11.19 6.54
C LYS A 275 -14.16 11.62 6.90
N ILE A 276 -13.48 10.82 7.73
CA ILE A 276 -12.11 11.08 8.14
C ILE A 276 -11.17 10.98 6.92
N VAL A 277 -11.29 9.91 6.15
CA VAL A 277 -10.41 9.66 5.00
C VAL A 277 -10.60 10.69 3.90
N VAL A 278 -11.83 11.10 3.59
CA VAL A 278 -12.12 12.18 2.63
C VAL A 278 -11.46 13.48 3.07
N GLU A 279 -11.62 13.84 4.35
CA GLU A 279 -11.04 15.09 4.88
C GLU A 279 -9.51 15.07 4.86
N GLU A 280 -8.87 13.98 5.30
CA GLU A 280 -7.42 13.89 5.36
C GLU A 280 -6.78 13.80 3.97
N MET A 281 -7.42 13.10 3.01
CA MET A 281 -6.98 13.11 1.61
C MET A 281 -7.11 14.50 0.99
N ALA A 282 -8.19 15.21 1.26
CA ALA A 282 -8.37 16.59 0.78
C ALA A 282 -7.29 17.52 1.36
N LYS A 283 -7.07 17.49 2.68
CA LYS A 283 -6.02 18.28 3.34
C LYS A 283 -4.65 18.00 2.76
N PHE A 284 -4.29 16.72 2.63
CA PHE A 284 -3.01 16.32 2.08
C PHE A 284 -2.82 16.81 0.64
N THR A 285 -3.82 16.63 -0.21
CA THR A 285 -3.73 17.02 -1.62
C THR A 285 -3.66 18.53 -1.79
N VAL A 286 -4.47 19.29 -1.02
CA VAL A 286 -4.43 20.75 -0.97
C VAL A 286 -3.06 21.24 -0.48
N LYS A 287 -2.49 20.59 0.52
CA LYS A 287 -1.13 20.86 0.99
C LYS A 287 -0.09 20.65 -0.11
N CYS A 288 -0.19 19.56 -0.88
CA CYS A 288 0.71 19.33 -2.03
C CYS A 288 0.65 20.46 -3.07
N VAL A 289 -0.55 20.99 -3.36
CA VAL A 289 -0.73 22.14 -4.24
C VAL A 289 -0.07 23.39 -3.65
N ARG A 290 -0.43 23.77 -2.41
CA ARG A 290 0.04 24.99 -1.75
C ARG A 290 1.55 25.03 -1.52
N GLU A 291 2.15 23.88 -1.21
CA GLU A 291 3.61 23.73 -1.07
C GLU A 291 4.34 23.61 -2.40
N ASN A 292 3.61 23.58 -3.51
CA ASN A 292 4.18 23.36 -4.84
C ASN A 292 5.07 22.11 -4.88
N ARG A 293 4.59 21.00 -4.32
CA ARG A 293 5.38 19.75 -4.25
C ARG A 293 5.82 19.31 -5.62
N GLN A 294 7.07 18.90 -5.71
CA GLN A 294 7.68 18.45 -6.95
C GLN A 294 7.73 16.92 -6.98
N PRO A 295 7.57 16.29 -8.17
CA PRO A 295 7.77 14.85 -8.32
C PRO A 295 9.21 14.47 -7.96
N ARG A 296 9.40 13.24 -7.48
CA ARG A 296 10.71 12.71 -7.06
C ARG A 296 11.40 12.03 -8.23
N LEU A 297 12.01 12.80 -9.11
CA LEU A 297 12.67 12.26 -10.29
C LEU A 297 14.08 11.67 -10.02
N GLY A 298 14.64 11.96 -8.85
CA GLY A 298 16.03 11.61 -8.50
C GLY A 298 16.26 10.18 -8.03
N GLY A 299 15.24 9.35 -8.01
CA GLY A 299 15.34 7.97 -7.58
C GLY A 299 15.27 7.75 -6.06
N TYR A 300 14.85 6.55 -5.68
CA TYR A 300 14.83 6.07 -4.30
C TYR A 300 16.11 5.32 -4.00
N HIS A 301 16.76 5.68 -2.91
CA HIS A 301 17.93 4.95 -2.40
C HIS A 301 17.49 4.08 -1.22
N PHE A 302 16.99 2.88 -1.49
CA PHE A 302 16.59 1.92 -0.45
C PHE A 302 17.69 1.70 0.61
N GLY A 303 18.95 1.82 0.21
CA GLY A 303 20.09 1.76 1.13
C GLY A 303 20.08 2.81 2.24
N ASP A 304 19.37 3.92 2.07
CA ASP A 304 19.23 4.95 3.10
C ASP A 304 18.33 4.52 4.27
N PHE A 305 17.50 3.49 4.05
CA PHE A 305 16.51 3.01 5.01
C PHE A 305 16.91 1.73 5.75
N VAL A 306 18.00 1.09 5.38
CA VAL A 306 18.50 -0.11 6.07
C VAL A 306 19.50 0.26 7.18
N PRO A 307 19.74 -0.63 8.16
CA PRO A 307 20.73 -0.40 9.21
C PRO A 307 22.12 -0.02 8.63
N GLY A 308 22.68 1.11 9.11
CA GLY A 308 23.91 1.70 8.57
C GLY A 308 23.72 2.64 7.39
N GLY A 309 22.48 2.84 6.91
CA GLY A 309 22.13 3.82 5.90
C GLY A 309 22.21 5.27 6.41
N LYS A 310 22.16 6.23 5.48
CA LYS A 310 22.32 7.65 5.79
C LYS A 310 21.07 8.32 6.39
N ARG A 311 19.89 7.70 6.26
CA ARG A 311 18.64 8.21 6.82
C ARG A 311 18.27 7.47 8.09
N HIS A 312 18.08 8.23 9.17
CA HIS A 312 17.36 7.72 10.32
C HIS A 312 15.86 7.84 10.03
N LEU A 313 15.15 6.70 10.12
CA LEU A 313 13.68 6.68 10.07
C LEU A 313 13.16 7.32 11.36
N GLU A 314 12.65 8.55 11.25
CA GLU A 314 11.95 9.19 12.33
C GLU A 314 10.45 9.26 12.04
N PRO A 315 9.59 8.88 13.01
CA PRO A 315 8.15 9.01 12.86
C PRO A 315 7.73 10.44 12.54
N GLY A 316 6.80 10.60 11.61
CA GLY A 316 6.20 11.89 11.30
C GLY A 316 5.45 12.51 12.49
N PRO A 317 5.03 13.78 12.39
CA PRO A 317 4.38 14.50 13.49
C PRO A 317 3.15 13.81 14.08
N VAL A 318 2.33 13.19 13.23
CA VAL A 318 1.13 12.46 13.67
C VAL A 318 1.49 11.14 14.35
N ALA A 319 2.45 10.40 13.80
CA ALA A 319 2.97 9.20 14.43
C ALA A 319 3.62 9.53 15.79
N ARG A 320 4.32 10.65 15.92
CA ARG A 320 4.84 11.15 17.19
C ARG A 320 3.73 11.54 18.20
N ALA A 321 2.61 12.08 17.72
CA ALA A 321 1.45 12.40 18.56
C ALA A 321 0.80 11.11 19.08
N ILE A 322 0.66 10.10 18.24
CA ILE A 322 0.16 8.76 18.63
C ILE A 322 1.14 8.08 19.59
N ALA A 323 2.46 8.18 19.35
CA ALA A 323 3.52 7.67 20.21
C ALA A 323 3.46 8.22 21.66
N LYS A 324 2.93 9.43 21.83
CA LYS A 324 2.71 10.04 23.14
C LYS A 324 1.43 9.55 23.84
N GLY A 325 0.76 8.53 23.30
CA GLY A 325 -0.41 7.93 23.90
C GLY A 325 -1.73 8.63 23.59
N ASP A 326 -1.75 9.42 22.52
CA ASP A 326 -2.89 10.23 22.15
C ASP A 326 -3.59 9.69 20.88
N VAL A 327 -3.77 8.34 20.81
CA VAL A 327 -4.58 7.71 19.73
C VAL A 327 -6.01 8.25 19.80
N ALA A 328 -6.55 8.41 21.02
CA ALA A 328 -7.84 9.07 21.25
C ALA A 328 -7.81 10.55 20.84
N GLY A 329 -6.69 11.26 21.06
CA GLY A 329 -6.51 12.66 20.69
C GLY A 329 -6.41 12.89 19.18
N VAL A 330 -5.81 11.95 18.42
CA VAL A 330 -5.81 12.03 16.95
C VAL A 330 -7.22 11.79 16.40
N ILE A 331 -7.94 10.81 16.94
CA ILE A 331 -9.35 10.56 16.60
C ILE A 331 -10.22 11.73 17.08
N ALA A 332 -9.98 12.26 18.28
CA ALA A 332 -10.69 13.41 18.82
C ALA A 332 -10.37 14.72 18.07
N ALA A 333 -9.15 14.92 17.60
CA ALA A 333 -8.76 16.06 16.78
C ALA A 333 -9.38 15.97 15.37
N SER A 334 -9.42 14.77 14.78
CA SER A 334 -10.16 14.51 13.54
C SER A 334 -11.66 14.72 13.73
N ASN A 335 -12.23 14.24 14.85
CA ASN A 335 -13.64 14.44 15.20
C ASN A 335 -13.99 15.92 15.53
N LYS A 336 -13.02 16.68 16.04
CA LYS A 336 -13.21 18.11 16.31
C LYS A 336 -13.21 18.94 15.02
N ALA A 337 -12.43 18.54 14.03
CA ALA A 337 -12.46 19.13 12.70
C ALA A 337 -13.81 18.87 11.98
N ILE A 338 -14.42 17.70 12.23
CA ILE A 338 -15.75 17.33 11.68
C ILE A 338 -16.91 18.08 12.38
N LYS A 339 -16.75 18.55 13.63
CA LYS A 339 -17.80 19.31 14.36
C LYS A 339 -17.82 20.80 14.06
N ILE A 340 -16.91 21.31 13.23
CA ILE A 340 -16.81 22.73 12.84
C ILE A 340 -17.28 22.92 11.37
N ALA A 341 -17.80 21.88 10.73
CA ALA A 341 -18.42 21.93 9.40
C ALA A 341 -19.94 21.80 9.48
#